data_1a6f86bc801fda2135bed0301271e523
#
_entry.id   1a6f86bc801fda2135bed0301271e523
#
_cell.length_a   1.000
_cell.length_b   1.000
_cell.length_c   1.000
_cell.angle_alpha   90.00
_cell.angle_beta   90.00
_cell.angle_gamma   90.00
#
_symmetry.space_group_name_H-M   'P 1'
#
loop_
_entity.id
_entity.type
_entity.pdbx_description
1 polymer ?
#
loop_
_entity_poly.entity_id
_entity_poly.type
_entity_poly.pdbx_seq_one_letter_code
_entity_poly.pdbx_strand_id
1 'polypeptide(L)'
;IRGLTYLLFVLGMIEMLSSKMLLFPKSVAESIIYADNFSRMYGMFCNPNTYGAFLVLTFFFVIYHAKGEKLWVYKCIALASLFMTMSRSSLLIFIFVGILYILIFRKELLENKKALILQIIIVGLISIGIYMLSVVGRESMVKYINAGTTAEEAETTMFDRLKEMNSEEIVEQSNLVGRIFIVKTGIQIWKDNAILGTGFGTYGSGASMAWIPEIYEQYGIPAGCYSDNEYIKDIVETGSVGFLLLCLFLVSILYEQRKKPLNILICIMVGWFGLFYNVFEVQIVAFLLWGYLGVLNQNKEYER
;
A
#
# COMPACT_ATOMS: atom_id res chain seq x y z
N ILE A 1 16.80 -5.56 -2.82
CA ILE A 1 15.33 -5.53 -2.96
C ILE A 1 14.80 -6.92 -3.32
N ARG A 2 15.21 -7.60 -4.43
CA ARG A 2 14.70 -8.92 -4.82
C ARG A 2 14.79 -9.97 -3.71
N GLY A 3 15.94 -10.07 -3.05
CA GLY A 3 16.13 -11.00 -1.94
C GLY A 3 15.18 -10.73 -0.76
N LEU A 4 14.94 -9.45 -0.45
CA LEU A 4 13.96 -9.06 0.57
C LEU A 4 12.54 -9.46 0.17
N THR A 5 12.14 -9.24 -1.09
CA THR A 5 10.80 -9.66 -1.57
C THR A 5 10.62 -11.18 -1.45
N TYR A 6 11.63 -11.98 -1.77
CA TYR A 6 11.56 -13.44 -1.62
C TYR A 6 11.45 -13.85 -0.15
N LEU A 7 12.25 -13.23 0.72
CA LEU A 7 12.18 -13.48 2.16
C LEU A 7 10.79 -13.15 2.72
N LEU A 8 10.26 -11.98 2.39
CA LEU A 8 8.94 -11.54 2.84
C LEU A 8 7.82 -12.44 2.32
N PHE A 9 7.93 -12.93 1.08
CA PHE A 9 7.01 -13.92 0.54
C PHE A 9 7.01 -15.22 1.33
N VAL A 10 8.19 -15.78 1.59
CA VAL A 10 8.31 -17.04 2.35
C VAL A 10 7.78 -16.88 3.77
N LEU A 11 8.18 -15.81 4.46
CA LEU A 11 7.70 -15.54 5.82
C LEU A 11 6.19 -15.29 5.84
N GLY A 12 5.67 -14.48 4.92
CA GLY A 12 4.23 -14.24 4.81
C GLY A 12 3.42 -15.51 4.51
N MET A 13 3.96 -16.43 3.68
CA MET A 13 3.34 -17.74 3.46
C MET A 13 3.30 -18.58 4.73
N ILE A 14 4.40 -18.63 5.49
CA ILE A 14 4.44 -19.35 6.75
C ILE A 14 3.45 -18.75 7.75
N GLU A 15 3.37 -17.42 7.86
CA GLU A 15 2.41 -16.72 8.73
C GLU A 15 0.96 -17.03 8.36
N MET A 16 0.62 -16.93 7.08
CA MET A 16 -0.74 -17.23 6.60
C MET A 16 -1.13 -18.69 6.82
N LEU A 17 -0.24 -19.64 6.54
CA LEU A 17 -0.51 -21.07 6.69
C LEU A 17 -0.55 -21.53 8.14
N SER A 18 0.28 -20.95 9.01
CA SER A 18 0.33 -21.30 10.43
C SER A 18 -0.65 -20.53 11.31
N SER A 19 -1.30 -19.51 10.75
CA SER A 19 -2.11 -18.53 11.51
C SER A 19 -1.35 -17.93 12.70
N LYS A 20 -0.04 -17.72 12.53
CA LYS A 20 0.85 -17.16 13.55
C LYS A 20 1.73 -16.08 12.96
N MET A 21 1.79 -14.93 13.60
CA MET A 21 2.74 -13.89 13.24
C MET A 21 4.11 -14.17 13.86
N LEU A 22 5.12 -14.20 12.99
CA LEU A 22 6.51 -14.49 13.39
C LEU A 22 7.31 -13.22 13.64
N LEU A 23 6.94 -12.13 13.00
CA LEU A 23 7.75 -10.90 12.93
C LEU A 23 7.24 -9.79 13.86
N PHE A 24 6.11 -9.98 14.53
CA PHE A 24 5.46 -8.92 15.31
C PHE A 24 5.36 -9.30 16.79
N PRO A 25 5.37 -8.29 17.69
CA PRO A 25 5.07 -8.50 19.11
C PRO A 25 3.68 -9.13 19.27
N LYS A 26 3.49 -9.92 20.32
CA LYS A 26 2.25 -10.65 20.57
C LYS A 26 0.99 -9.75 20.58
N SER A 27 1.09 -8.57 21.18
CA SER A 27 0.00 -7.59 21.24
C SER A 27 -0.44 -7.10 19.86
N VAL A 28 0.52 -6.87 18.96
CA VAL A 28 0.22 -6.47 17.56
C VAL A 28 -0.36 -7.64 16.78
N ALA A 29 0.19 -8.85 16.97
CA ALA A 29 -0.30 -10.07 16.35
C ALA A 29 -1.76 -10.34 16.73
N GLU A 30 -2.12 -10.22 18.01
CA GLU A 30 -3.49 -10.41 18.50
C GLU A 30 -4.47 -9.41 17.86
N SER A 31 -4.10 -8.13 17.71
CA SER A 31 -4.96 -7.14 17.05
C SER A 31 -5.19 -7.43 15.57
N ILE A 32 -4.19 -7.94 14.87
CA ILE A 32 -4.30 -8.31 13.45
C ILE A 32 -5.14 -9.59 13.28
N ILE A 33 -4.93 -10.59 14.14
CA ILE A 33 -5.73 -11.82 14.16
C ILE A 33 -7.21 -11.47 14.33
N TYR A 34 -7.52 -10.58 15.28
CA TYR A 34 -8.88 -10.15 15.53
C TYR A 34 -9.52 -9.42 14.33
N ALA A 35 -8.72 -8.59 13.62
CA ALA A 35 -9.23 -7.77 12.52
C ALA A 35 -9.45 -8.55 11.22
N ASP A 36 -8.52 -9.43 10.84
CA ASP A 36 -8.48 -10.04 9.49
C ASP A 36 -8.30 -11.57 9.49
N ASN A 37 -8.21 -12.19 10.65
CA ASN A 37 -8.00 -13.65 10.83
C ASN A 37 -6.90 -14.24 9.90
N PHE A 38 -5.81 -13.48 9.65
CA PHE A 38 -4.74 -13.83 8.70
C PHE A 38 -5.19 -14.11 7.25
N SER A 39 -6.35 -13.62 6.84
CA SER A 39 -6.81 -13.78 5.45
C SER A 39 -5.93 -13.07 4.44
N ARG A 40 -5.07 -12.16 4.89
CA ARG A 40 -4.21 -11.29 4.07
C ARG A 40 -2.74 -11.48 4.39
N MET A 41 -1.86 -11.22 3.41
CA MET A 41 -0.42 -11.24 3.61
C MET A 41 0.08 -9.86 4.07
N TYR A 42 0.76 -9.83 5.20
CA TYR A 42 1.29 -8.61 5.83
C TYR A 42 2.79 -8.40 5.57
N GLY A 43 3.55 -9.50 5.35
CA GLY A 43 5.01 -9.44 5.33
C GLY A 43 5.55 -8.91 6.65
N MET A 44 6.49 -7.95 6.60
CA MET A 44 7.01 -7.27 7.79
C MET A 44 6.26 -5.97 8.14
N PHE A 45 5.09 -5.74 7.54
CA PHE A 45 4.31 -4.52 7.71
C PHE A 45 3.10 -4.78 8.60
N CYS A 46 2.76 -3.85 9.48
CA CYS A 46 1.56 -3.98 10.32
C CYS A 46 0.25 -3.83 9.53
N ASN A 47 0.33 -3.49 8.24
CA ASN A 47 -0.82 -3.27 7.37
C ASN A 47 -0.56 -3.88 5.98
N PRO A 48 -1.43 -4.77 5.48
CA PRO A 48 -1.23 -5.41 4.18
C PRO A 48 -1.31 -4.43 3.00
N ASN A 49 -1.99 -3.30 3.17
CA ASN A 49 -2.02 -2.26 2.16
C ASN A 49 -0.65 -1.59 2.00
N THR A 50 0.05 -1.38 3.11
CA THR A 50 1.43 -0.87 3.12
C THR A 50 2.38 -1.85 2.45
N TYR A 51 2.22 -3.16 2.71
CA TYR A 51 2.97 -4.18 1.99
C TYR A 51 2.68 -4.15 0.49
N GLY A 52 1.42 -3.98 0.10
CA GLY A 52 1.03 -3.79 -1.30
C GLY A 52 1.71 -2.57 -1.95
N ALA A 53 1.78 -1.43 -1.24
CA ALA A 53 2.49 -0.24 -1.72
C ALA A 53 3.98 -0.51 -1.92
N PHE A 54 4.64 -1.15 -0.96
CA PHE A 54 6.04 -1.58 -1.10
C PHE A 54 6.25 -2.49 -2.32
N LEU A 55 5.38 -3.47 -2.53
CA LEU A 55 5.47 -4.39 -3.67
C LEU A 55 5.34 -3.67 -5.01
N VAL A 56 4.39 -2.75 -5.13
CA VAL A 56 4.18 -1.97 -6.37
C VAL A 56 5.40 -1.10 -6.67
N LEU A 57 5.87 -0.33 -5.68
CA LEU A 57 7.03 0.55 -5.84
C LEU A 57 8.28 -0.25 -6.25
N THR A 58 8.56 -1.33 -5.53
CA THR A 58 9.75 -2.15 -5.77
C THR A 58 9.64 -2.96 -7.05
N PHE A 59 8.43 -3.35 -7.49
CA PHE A 59 8.21 -4.06 -8.74
C PHE A 59 8.71 -3.24 -9.93
N PHE A 60 8.20 -2.03 -10.12
CA PHE A 60 8.59 -1.16 -11.24
C PHE A 60 10.06 -0.74 -11.16
N PHE A 61 10.57 -0.48 -9.96
CA PHE A 61 11.98 -0.22 -9.76
C PHE A 61 12.87 -1.39 -10.22
N VAL A 62 12.53 -2.61 -9.80
CA VAL A 62 13.33 -3.80 -10.13
C VAL A 62 13.24 -4.15 -11.61
N ILE A 63 12.07 -4.09 -12.24
CA ILE A 63 11.94 -4.43 -13.66
C ILE A 63 12.68 -3.44 -14.57
N TYR A 64 12.84 -2.19 -14.12
CA TYR A 64 13.58 -1.18 -14.85
C TYR A 64 15.11 -1.36 -14.73
N HIS A 65 15.61 -1.60 -13.52
CA HIS A 65 17.05 -1.66 -13.25
C HIS A 65 17.67 -3.04 -13.36
N ALA A 66 16.87 -4.10 -13.16
CA ALA A 66 17.40 -5.46 -13.17
C ALA A 66 17.27 -6.12 -14.53
N LYS A 67 18.34 -6.81 -14.93
CA LYS A 67 18.38 -7.67 -16.11
C LYS A 67 18.69 -9.11 -15.68
N GLY A 68 18.39 -10.08 -16.51
CA GLY A 68 18.78 -11.48 -16.33
C GLY A 68 17.61 -12.45 -16.31
N GLU A 69 17.92 -13.72 -16.52
CA GLU A 69 16.97 -14.81 -16.74
C GLU A 69 16.00 -15.04 -15.55
N LYS A 70 16.46 -14.82 -14.31
CA LYS A 70 15.65 -15.04 -13.11
C LYS A 70 14.67 -13.90 -12.79
N LEU A 71 14.58 -12.87 -13.65
CA LEU A 71 13.66 -11.74 -13.42
C LEU A 71 12.18 -12.16 -13.48
N TRP A 72 11.86 -13.20 -14.26
CA TRP A 72 10.50 -13.72 -14.32
C TRP A 72 10.04 -14.32 -12.99
N VAL A 73 10.92 -15.00 -12.25
CA VAL A 73 10.62 -15.53 -10.90
C VAL A 73 10.24 -14.41 -9.95
N TYR A 74 11.01 -13.32 -9.96
CA TYR A 74 10.70 -12.14 -9.16
C TYR A 74 9.31 -11.57 -9.50
N LYS A 75 9.00 -11.44 -10.80
CA LYS A 75 7.69 -10.93 -11.26
C LYS A 75 6.55 -11.79 -10.76
N CYS A 76 6.67 -13.12 -10.85
CA CYS A 76 5.65 -14.05 -10.36
C CYS A 76 5.44 -13.94 -8.85
N ILE A 77 6.52 -13.95 -8.07
CA ILE A 77 6.45 -13.88 -6.60
C ILE A 77 5.91 -12.53 -6.14
N ALA A 78 6.41 -11.42 -6.71
CA ALA A 78 5.94 -10.09 -6.32
C ALA A 78 4.45 -9.88 -6.64
N LEU A 79 4.00 -10.35 -7.82
CA LEU A 79 2.59 -10.24 -8.20
C LEU A 79 1.70 -11.18 -7.39
N ALA A 80 2.14 -12.41 -7.09
CA ALA A 80 1.43 -13.32 -6.20
C ALA A 80 1.30 -12.71 -4.79
N SER A 81 2.39 -12.18 -4.24
CA SER A 81 2.36 -11.46 -2.95
C SER A 81 1.38 -10.29 -2.98
N LEU A 82 1.34 -9.53 -4.10
CA LEU A 82 0.41 -8.42 -4.26
C LEU A 82 -1.06 -8.88 -4.22
N PHE A 83 -1.40 -9.98 -4.88
CA PHE A 83 -2.74 -10.58 -4.77
C PHE A 83 -3.05 -11.03 -3.34
N MET A 84 -2.09 -11.62 -2.65
CA MET A 84 -2.25 -12.10 -1.27
C MET A 84 -2.39 -10.96 -0.25
N THR A 85 -1.95 -9.73 -0.56
CA THR A 85 -2.25 -8.57 0.29
C THR A 85 -3.73 -8.21 0.28
N MET A 86 -4.50 -8.64 -0.72
CA MET A 86 -5.89 -8.24 -0.97
C MET A 86 -6.11 -6.72 -0.95
N SER A 87 -5.08 -5.94 -1.31
CA SER A 87 -5.13 -4.49 -1.35
C SER A 87 -5.67 -3.99 -2.70
N ARG A 88 -6.93 -3.56 -2.70
CA ARG A 88 -7.61 -3.03 -3.88
C ARG A 88 -6.90 -1.81 -4.48
N SER A 89 -6.49 -0.87 -3.62
CA SER A 89 -5.77 0.34 -4.05
C SER A 89 -4.41 0.01 -4.67
N SER A 90 -3.69 -0.97 -4.12
CA SER A 90 -2.40 -1.40 -4.66
C SER A 90 -2.55 -2.12 -6.01
N LEU A 91 -3.60 -2.91 -6.21
CA LEU A 91 -3.88 -3.53 -7.51
C LEU A 91 -4.29 -2.49 -8.57
N LEU A 92 -5.14 -1.53 -8.21
CA LEU A 92 -5.55 -0.47 -9.12
C LEU A 92 -4.36 0.36 -9.60
N ILE A 93 -3.49 0.81 -8.69
CA ILE A 93 -2.31 1.58 -9.08
C ILE A 93 -1.31 0.73 -9.85
N PHE A 94 -1.16 -0.57 -9.50
CA PHE A 94 -0.29 -1.48 -10.25
C PHE A 94 -0.70 -1.59 -11.72
N ILE A 95 -2.00 -1.72 -12.00
CA ILE A 95 -2.54 -1.77 -13.36
C ILE A 95 -2.33 -0.42 -14.06
N PHE A 96 -2.70 0.68 -13.40
CA PHE A 96 -2.58 2.03 -13.97
C PHE A 96 -1.13 2.37 -14.32
N VAL A 97 -0.20 2.17 -13.39
CA VAL A 97 1.24 2.43 -13.61
C VAL A 97 1.81 1.42 -14.61
N GLY A 98 1.32 0.18 -14.63
CA GLY A 98 1.70 -0.81 -15.63
C GLY A 98 1.39 -0.34 -17.05
N ILE A 99 0.20 0.22 -17.25
CA ILE A 99 -0.19 0.83 -18.54
C ILE A 99 0.73 2.01 -18.87
N LEU A 100 0.93 2.93 -17.93
CA LEU A 100 1.84 4.08 -18.13
C LEU A 100 3.27 3.62 -18.44
N TYR A 101 3.77 2.61 -17.73
CA TYR A 101 5.09 2.04 -17.96
C TYR A 101 5.22 1.49 -19.39
N ILE A 102 4.23 0.75 -19.87
CA ILE A 102 4.22 0.23 -21.25
C ILE A 102 4.16 1.38 -22.26
N LEU A 103 3.35 2.41 -22.02
CA LEU A 103 3.23 3.56 -22.92
C LEU A 103 4.53 4.38 -22.99
N ILE A 104 5.20 4.59 -21.87
CA ILE A 104 6.45 5.37 -21.78
C ILE A 104 7.60 4.58 -22.44
N PHE A 105 7.76 3.31 -22.11
CA PHE A 105 8.84 2.46 -22.59
C PHE A 105 8.45 1.63 -23.82
N ARG A 106 7.40 2.05 -24.56
CA ARG A 106 6.83 1.31 -25.69
C ARG A 106 7.83 0.92 -26.78
N LYS A 107 8.81 1.78 -27.07
CA LYS A 107 9.80 1.50 -28.12
C LYS A 107 10.63 0.26 -27.77
N GLU A 108 11.08 0.15 -26.53
CA GLU A 108 11.90 -0.96 -26.07
C GLU A 108 11.06 -2.23 -25.81
N LEU A 109 9.87 -2.06 -25.22
CA LEU A 109 9.02 -3.19 -24.83
C LEU A 109 8.28 -3.81 -26.01
N LEU A 110 7.91 -3.02 -27.03
CA LEU A 110 7.10 -3.49 -28.15
C LEU A 110 7.95 -3.99 -29.34
N GLU A 111 9.26 -3.98 -29.26
CA GLU A 111 10.12 -4.64 -30.27
C GLU A 111 9.73 -6.12 -30.43
N ASN A 112 9.37 -6.80 -29.34
CA ASN A 112 8.86 -8.17 -29.36
C ASN A 112 7.51 -8.28 -28.66
N LYS A 113 6.45 -7.72 -29.28
CA LYS A 113 5.08 -7.67 -28.74
C LYS A 113 4.56 -9.05 -28.32
N LYS A 114 4.80 -10.08 -29.12
CA LYS A 114 4.33 -11.44 -28.82
C LYS A 114 4.96 -12.00 -27.54
N ALA A 115 6.28 -11.81 -27.39
CA ALA A 115 6.98 -12.24 -26.17
C ALA A 115 6.52 -11.47 -24.93
N LEU A 116 6.28 -10.15 -25.06
CA LEU A 116 5.76 -9.34 -23.96
C LEU A 116 4.38 -9.82 -23.52
N ILE A 117 3.45 -9.99 -24.47
CA ILE A 117 2.07 -10.46 -24.16
C ILE A 117 2.13 -11.86 -23.53
N LEU A 118 2.89 -12.77 -24.10
CA LEU A 118 3.07 -14.12 -23.56
C LEU A 118 3.65 -14.08 -22.14
N GLN A 119 4.64 -13.23 -21.88
CA GLN A 119 5.23 -13.08 -20.56
C GLN A 119 4.20 -12.53 -19.54
N ILE A 120 3.39 -11.54 -19.90
CA ILE A 120 2.33 -11.00 -19.04
C ILE A 120 1.32 -12.10 -18.69
N ILE A 121 0.88 -12.87 -19.69
CA ILE A 121 -0.06 -13.97 -19.48
C ILE A 121 0.52 -15.05 -18.56
N ILE A 122 1.74 -15.52 -18.83
CA ILE A 122 2.39 -16.59 -18.05
C ILE A 122 2.61 -16.11 -16.60
N VAL A 123 3.17 -14.91 -16.40
CA VAL A 123 3.40 -14.35 -15.07
C VAL A 123 2.07 -14.19 -14.32
N GLY A 124 1.03 -13.69 -15.01
CA GLY A 124 -0.31 -13.55 -14.43
C GLY A 124 -0.90 -14.89 -14.01
N LEU A 125 -0.89 -15.89 -14.88
CA LEU A 125 -1.43 -17.23 -14.59
C LEU A 125 -0.69 -17.92 -13.43
N ILE A 126 0.64 -17.86 -13.41
CA ILE A 126 1.46 -18.42 -12.33
C ILE A 126 1.14 -17.70 -11.00
N SER A 127 1.04 -16.37 -11.03
CA SER A 127 0.76 -15.58 -9.82
C SER A 127 -0.63 -15.87 -9.26
N ILE A 128 -1.63 -15.99 -10.13
CA ILE A 128 -2.99 -16.39 -9.72
C ILE A 128 -2.98 -17.84 -9.19
N GLY A 129 -2.23 -18.73 -9.84
CA GLY A 129 -2.08 -20.11 -9.36
C GLY A 129 -1.47 -20.20 -7.96
N ILE A 130 -0.42 -19.44 -7.68
CA ILE A 130 0.19 -19.35 -6.35
C ILE A 130 -0.83 -18.80 -5.34
N TYR A 131 -1.56 -17.74 -5.70
CA TYR A 131 -2.60 -17.17 -4.84
C TYR A 131 -3.69 -18.20 -4.52
N MET A 132 -4.23 -18.88 -5.52
CA MET A 132 -5.26 -19.90 -5.31
C MET A 132 -4.76 -21.08 -4.45
N LEU A 133 -3.52 -21.54 -4.66
CA LEU A 133 -2.89 -22.55 -3.82
C LEU A 133 -2.76 -22.10 -2.36
N SER A 134 -2.47 -20.81 -2.13
CA SER A 134 -2.38 -20.28 -0.77
C SER A 134 -3.74 -20.23 -0.07
N VAL A 135 -4.81 -19.87 -0.79
CA VAL A 135 -6.19 -19.89 -0.26
C VAL A 135 -6.60 -21.30 0.12
N VAL A 136 -6.47 -22.26 -0.81
CA VAL A 136 -6.82 -23.68 -0.55
C VAL A 136 -5.97 -24.28 0.56
N GLY A 137 -4.67 -23.98 0.57
CA GLY A 137 -3.76 -24.45 1.62
C GLY A 137 -4.16 -23.94 3.00
N ARG A 138 -4.53 -22.66 3.09
CA ARG A 138 -5.00 -22.04 4.33
C ARG A 138 -6.31 -22.66 4.81
N GLU A 139 -7.33 -22.77 3.94
CA GLU A 139 -8.61 -23.41 4.28
C GLU A 139 -8.39 -24.84 4.85
N SER A 140 -7.48 -25.59 4.24
CA SER A 140 -7.15 -26.94 4.69
C SER A 140 -6.49 -26.95 6.06
N MET A 141 -5.57 -25.99 6.32
CA MET A 141 -4.89 -25.84 7.60
C MET A 141 -5.83 -25.35 8.71
N VAL A 142 -6.69 -24.38 8.41
CA VAL A 142 -7.71 -23.87 9.36
C VAL A 142 -8.67 -25.00 9.74
N LYS A 143 -9.15 -25.78 8.78
CA LYS A 143 -10.00 -26.97 9.07
C LYS A 143 -9.27 -28.01 9.94
N TYR A 144 -7.97 -28.21 9.72
CA TYR A 144 -7.17 -29.13 10.52
C TYR A 144 -6.95 -28.62 11.96
N ILE A 145 -6.69 -27.32 12.12
CA ILE A 145 -6.47 -26.68 13.44
C ILE A 145 -7.79 -26.60 14.21
N ASN A 146 -8.90 -26.26 13.54
CA ASN A 146 -10.22 -26.07 14.14
C ASN A 146 -11.08 -27.33 14.18
N ALA A 147 -10.53 -28.51 13.90
CA ALA A 147 -11.26 -29.81 13.92
C ALA A 147 -11.94 -30.12 15.27
N GLY A 148 -11.95 -29.22 16.24
CA GLY A 148 -12.66 -29.27 17.52
C GLY A 148 -13.50 -28.02 17.87
N THR A 149 -13.58 -27.00 17.01
CA THR A 149 -14.34 -25.78 17.27
C THR A 149 -15.33 -25.47 16.15
N THR A 150 -16.58 -25.14 16.52
CA THR A 150 -17.73 -24.95 15.63
C THR A 150 -17.82 -23.54 15.02
N ALA A 151 -16.73 -22.89 14.67
CA ALA A 151 -16.76 -21.58 14.03
C ALA A 151 -16.47 -21.72 12.53
N GLU A 152 -17.52 -21.81 11.71
CA GLU A 152 -17.47 -21.56 10.27
C GLU A 152 -17.42 -20.02 10.06
N GLU A 153 -16.24 -19.43 10.14
CA GLU A 153 -16.04 -18.07 9.62
C GLU A 153 -15.79 -18.16 8.12
N ALA A 154 -16.70 -17.57 7.35
CA ALA A 154 -16.57 -17.49 5.90
C ALA A 154 -15.30 -16.69 5.54
N GLU A 155 -14.34 -17.32 4.87
CA GLU A 155 -13.13 -16.66 4.40
C GLU A 155 -13.46 -15.74 3.23
N THR A 156 -13.18 -14.44 3.40
CA THR A 156 -13.31 -13.47 2.30
C THR A 156 -12.14 -13.62 1.33
N THR A 157 -12.43 -13.84 0.07
CA THR A 157 -11.44 -13.87 -1.01
C THR A 157 -11.22 -12.46 -1.58
N MET A 158 -10.16 -12.27 -2.38
CA MET A 158 -9.95 -11.02 -3.12
C MET A 158 -11.13 -10.69 -4.03
N PHE A 159 -11.76 -11.69 -4.64
CA PHE A 159 -12.91 -11.51 -5.52
C PHE A 159 -14.15 -11.06 -4.74
N ASP A 160 -14.36 -11.57 -3.53
CA ASP A 160 -15.46 -11.14 -2.66
C ASP A 160 -15.26 -9.68 -2.26
N ARG A 161 -14.05 -9.30 -1.85
CA ARG A 161 -13.71 -7.90 -1.54
C ARG A 161 -13.88 -6.94 -2.72
N LEU A 162 -13.67 -7.39 -3.95
CA LEU A 162 -13.93 -6.58 -5.13
C LEU A 162 -15.43 -6.41 -5.41
N LYS A 163 -16.24 -7.46 -5.18
CA LYS A 163 -17.71 -7.41 -5.34
C LYS A 163 -18.36 -6.51 -4.28
N GLU A 164 -17.88 -6.59 -3.05
CA GLU A 164 -18.41 -5.83 -1.91
C GLU A 164 -18.13 -4.32 -2.00
N MET A 165 -17.30 -3.87 -2.94
CA MET A 165 -16.85 -2.46 -3.03
C MET A 165 -17.99 -1.44 -3.08
N ASN A 166 -19.14 -1.82 -3.62
CA ASN A 166 -20.30 -0.96 -3.80
C ASN A 166 -21.51 -1.39 -2.95
N SER A 167 -21.34 -2.27 -1.95
CA SER A 167 -22.44 -2.64 -1.07
C SER A 167 -22.86 -1.44 -0.21
N GLU A 168 -24.16 -1.24 -0.04
CA GLU A 168 -24.72 -0.15 0.77
C GLU A 168 -24.19 -0.21 2.22
N GLU A 169 -24.02 -1.41 2.75
CA GLU A 169 -23.51 -1.67 4.09
C GLU A 169 -22.09 -1.14 4.31
N ILE A 170 -21.16 -1.38 3.35
CA ILE A 170 -19.79 -0.86 3.42
C ILE A 170 -19.77 0.66 3.28
N VAL A 171 -20.62 1.22 2.43
CA VAL A 171 -20.74 2.68 2.27
C VAL A 171 -21.27 3.31 3.56
N GLU A 172 -22.28 2.71 4.19
CA GLU A 172 -22.84 3.18 5.45
C GLU A 172 -21.81 3.10 6.59
N GLN A 173 -21.13 1.98 6.74
CA GLN A 173 -20.05 1.82 7.72
C GLN A 173 -18.91 2.82 7.49
N SER A 174 -18.54 3.08 6.23
CA SER A 174 -17.51 4.07 5.89
C SER A 174 -17.95 5.51 6.20
N ASN A 175 -19.24 5.81 6.16
CA ASN A 175 -19.79 7.10 6.56
C ASN A 175 -19.80 7.29 8.09
N LEU A 176 -19.90 6.21 8.87
CA LEU A 176 -20.00 6.29 10.34
C LEU A 176 -18.62 6.35 11.02
N VAL A 177 -17.64 5.56 10.55
CA VAL A 177 -16.33 5.42 11.24
C VAL A 177 -15.17 5.25 10.27
N GLY A 178 -15.43 5.08 8.94
CA GLY A 178 -14.43 4.76 7.94
C GLY A 178 -13.84 5.98 7.24
N ARG A 179 -13.26 5.74 6.07
CA ARG A 179 -12.57 6.78 5.28
C ARG A 179 -13.42 7.98 4.90
N ILE A 180 -14.71 7.76 4.61
CA ILE A 180 -15.62 8.86 4.23
C ILE A 180 -15.84 9.77 5.44
N PHE A 181 -16.06 9.19 6.64
CA PHE A 181 -16.18 9.94 7.89
C PHE A 181 -14.93 10.79 8.13
N ILE A 182 -13.75 10.20 8.06
CA ILE A 182 -12.47 10.88 8.26
C ILE A 182 -12.30 12.05 7.28
N VAL A 183 -12.56 11.85 6.00
CA VAL A 183 -12.44 12.93 5.01
C VAL A 183 -13.42 14.07 5.31
N LYS A 184 -14.69 13.76 5.61
CA LYS A 184 -15.72 14.77 5.92
C LYS A 184 -15.35 15.57 7.18
N THR A 185 -14.99 14.87 8.25
CA THR A 185 -14.61 15.49 9.52
C THR A 185 -13.32 16.30 9.37
N GLY A 186 -12.33 15.77 8.65
CA GLY A 186 -11.10 16.51 8.36
C GLY A 186 -11.34 17.81 7.59
N ILE A 187 -12.21 17.80 6.59
CA ILE A 187 -12.59 19.03 5.86
C ILE A 187 -13.28 20.03 6.79
N GLN A 188 -14.09 19.58 7.72
CA GLN A 188 -14.73 20.46 8.71
C GLN A 188 -13.70 21.08 9.63
N ILE A 189 -12.82 20.28 10.23
CA ILE A 189 -11.73 20.76 11.12
C ILE A 189 -10.83 21.76 10.36
N TRP A 190 -10.47 21.44 9.13
CA TRP A 190 -9.69 22.36 8.29
C TRP A 190 -10.40 23.70 8.08
N LYS A 191 -11.70 23.73 7.82
CA LYS A 191 -12.46 24.98 7.67
C LYS A 191 -12.41 25.84 8.92
N ASP A 192 -12.44 25.23 10.09
CA ASP A 192 -12.39 25.92 11.38
C ASP A 192 -10.96 26.39 11.73
N ASN A 193 -9.91 25.75 11.12
CA ASN A 193 -8.50 26.02 11.36
C ASN A 193 -7.74 26.26 10.03
N ALA A 194 -8.33 26.99 9.08
CA ALA A 194 -7.96 26.97 7.68
C ALA A 194 -6.53 27.45 7.37
N ILE A 195 -5.94 28.38 8.15
CA ILE A 195 -4.66 29.02 7.82
C ILE A 195 -3.49 28.16 8.25
N LEU A 196 -3.39 27.86 9.55
CA LEU A 196 -2.24 27.18 10.16
C LEU A 196 -2.50 25.73 10.55
N GLY A 197 -3.76 25.29 10.48
CA GLY A 197 -4.17 23.96 10.90
C GLY A 197 -4.18 23.78 12.42
N THR A 198 -4.24 22.53 12.86
CA THR A 198 -4.36 22.14 14.26
C THR A 198 -3.02 21.77 14.92
N GLY A 199 -1.96 21.68 14.14
CA GLY A 199 -0.63 21.24 14.58
C GLY A 199 -0.32 19.79 14.22
N PHE A 200 0.96 19.46 14.12
CA PHE A 200 1.42 18.10 13.78
C PHE A 200 1.01 17.08 14.83
N GLY A 201 0.61 15.88 14.38
CA GLY A 201 0.23 14.78 15.23
C GLY A 201 -1.17 14.90 15.84
N THR A 202 -1.97 15.87 15.40
CA THR A 202 -3.31 16.12 15.98
C THR A 202 -4.44 15.44 15.21
N TYR A 203 -4.20 14.92 13.98
CA TYR A 203 -5.26 14.35 13.18
C TYR A 203 -4.85 13.10 12.40
N GLY A 204 -5.47 11.96 12.74
CA GLY A 204 -5.40 10.72 11.95
C GLY A 204 -4.00 10.16 11.71
N SER A 205 -3.03 10.52 12.54
CA SER A 205 -1.63 10.11 12.47
C SER A 205 -1.29 9.01 13.49
N GLY A 206 -0.12 8.41 13.38
CA GLY A 206 0.39 7.50 14.40
C GLY A 206 0.55 8.19 15.77
N ALA A 207 0.84 9.49 15.79
CA ALA A 207 0.94 10.29 17.03
C ALA A 207 -0.44 10.46 17.67
N SER A 208 -1.49 10.79 16.90
CA SER A 208 -2.85 10.93 17.41
C SER A 208 -3.48 9.62 17.88
N MET A 209 -2.97 8.48 17.42
CA MET A 209 -3.34 7.16 17.96
C MET A 209 -2.71 6.89 19.34
N ALA A 210 -1.47 7.36 19.55
CA ALA A 210 -0.76 7.19 20.81
C ALA A 210 -1.23 8.19 21.90
N TRP A 211 -1.54 9.42 21.49
CA TRP A 211 -2.00 10.50 22.34
C TRP A 211 -3.24 11.11 21.72
N ILE A 212 -4.41 10.81 22.29
CA ILE A 212 -5.69 11.29 21.78
C ILE A 212 -5.74 12.81 21.88
N PRO A 213 -5.79 13.55 20.76
CA PRO A 213 -5.85 15.01 20.76
C PRO A 213 -7.22 15.52 21.23
N GLU A 214 -7.26 16.70 21.85
CA GLU A 214 -8.51 17.32 22.31
C GLU A 214 -9.54 17.52 21.20
N ILE A 215 -9.10 17.76 19.97
CA ILE A 215 -9.98 17.91 18.81
C ILE A 215 -10.81 16.64 18.53
N TYR A 216 -10.39 15.46 18.99
CA TYR A 216 -11.16 14.22 18.80
C TYR A 216 -12.48 14.27 19.57
N GLU A 217 -12.46 14.75 20.82
CA GLU A 217 -13.68 14.96 21.61
C GLU A 217 -14.57 16.04 20.99
N GLN A 218 -13.98 17.16 20.56
CA GLN A 218 -14.69 18.28 19.96
C GLN A 218 -15.47 17.91 18.69
N TYR A 219 -14.89 17.03 17.84
CA TYR A 219 -15.49 16.65 16.56
C TYR A 219 -16.06 15.22 16.55
N GLY A 220 -16.15 14.57 17.70
CA GLY A 220 -16.71 13.23 17.84
C GLY A 220 -15.90 12.15 17.12
N ILE A 221 -14.57 12.29 17.06
CA ILE A 221 -13.69 11.33 16.42
C ILE A 221 -13.38 10.19 17.40
N PRO A 222 -13.60 8.92 17.02
CA PRO A 222 -13.26 7.80 17.88
C PRO A 222 -11.76 7.73 18.21
N ALA A 223 -11.46 7.32 19.44
CA ALA A 223 -10.08 7.02 19.83
C ALA A 223 -9.47 5.95 18.90
N GLY A 224 -8.20 6.11 18.53
CA GLY A 224 -7.51 5.20 17.63
C GLY A 224 -7.86 5.36 16.15
N CYS A 225 -8.59 6.42 15.79
CA CYS A 225 -8.92 6.71 14.41
C CYS A 225 -7.67 7.11 13.60
N TYR A 226 -7.43 6.42 12.48
CA TYR A 226 -6.32 6.67 11.56
C TYR A 226 -6.88 7.22 10.25
N SER A 227 -6.26 8.27 9.68
CA SER A 227 -6.86 8.99 8.54
C SER A 227 -6.93 8.15 7.27
N ASP A 228 -5.98 7.24 7.05
CA ASP A 228 -5.83 6.52 5.78
C ASP A 228 -5.84 7.48 4.57
N ASN A 229 -5.45 8.74 4.75
CA ASN A 229 -5.37 9.75 3.70
C ASN A 229 -4.37 10.84 4.10
N GLU A 230 -3.20 10.85 3.45
CA GLU A 230 -2.12 11.79 3.72
C GLU A 230 -2.54 13.24 3.52
N TYR A 231 -3.26 13.53 2.42
CA TYR A 231 -3.60 14.91 2.06
C TYR A 231 -4.59 15.55 3.02
N ILE A 232 -5.58 14.76 3.49
CA ILE A 232 -6.53 15.24 4.51
C ILE A 232 -5.81 15.44 5.85
N LYS A 233 -4.94 14.53 6.24
CA LYS A 233 -4.12 14.70 7.44
C LYS A 233 -3.28 15.97 7.35
N ASP A 234 -2.53 16.13 6.27
CA ASP A 234 -1.61 17.24 6.10
C ASP A 234 -2.32 18.59 6.09
N ILE A 235 -3.46 18.72 5.40
CA ILE A 235 -4.19 19.98 5.35
C ILE A 235 -4.85 20.32 6.69
N VAL A 236 -5.31 19.32 7.45
CA VAL A 236 -5.84 19.52 8.80
C VAL A 236 -4.75 19.96 9.76
N GLU A 237 -3.62 19.26 9.76
CA GLU A 237 -2.53 19.50 10.69
C GLU A 237 -1.74 20.79 10.38
N THR A 238 -1.55 21.12 9.11
CA THR A 238 -0.68 22.24 8.69
C THR A 238 -1.43 23.44 8.11
N GLY A 239 -2.74 23.32 7.95
CA GLY A 239 -3.60 24.33 7.32
C GLY A 239 -3.27 24.53 5.84
N SER A 240 -3.91 25.55 5.26
CA SER A 240 -3.72 25.87 3.84
C SER A 240 -2.30 26.35 3.51
N VAL A 241 -1.64 27.01 4.45
CA VAL A 241 -0.28 27.51 4.25
C VAL A 241 0.73 26.37 4.18
N GLY A 242 0.73 25.47 5.17
CA GLY A 242 1.63 24.32 5.18
C GLY A 242 1.35 23.35 4.04
N PHE A 243 0.09 23.08 3.75
CA PHE A 243 -0.30 22.23 2.63
C PHE A 243 0.12 22.79 1.27
N LEU A 244 0.00 24.13 1.06
CA LEU A 244 0.50 24.79 -0.15
C LEU A 244 2.01 24.63 -0.28
N LEU A 245 2.77 24.82 0.81
CA LEU A 245 4.22 24.63 0.81
C LEU A 245 4.60 23.19 0.47
N LEU A 246 3.88 22.19 1.02
CA LEU A 246 4.07 20.79 0.66
C LEU A 246 3.79 20.55 -0.82
N CYS A 247 2.70 21.09 -1.36
CA CYS A 247 2.39 20.97 -2.79
C CYS A 247 3.48 21.59 -3.68
N LEU A 248 3.97 22.78 -3.34
CA LEU A 248 5.06 23.45 -4.06
C LEU A 248 6.35 22.61 -4.01
N PHE A 249 6.66 22.03 -2.86
CA PHE A 249 7.80 21.14 -2.70
C PHE A 249 7.67 19.88 -3.58
N LEU A 250 6.52 19.19 -3.58
CA LEU A 250 6.28 18.02 -4.42
C LEU A 250 6.34 18.39 -5.91
N VAL A 251 5.76 19.52 -6.31
CA VAL A 251 5.84 20.02 -7.69
C VAL A 251 7.29 20.31 -8.09
N SER A 252 8.11 20.88 -7.19
CA SER A 252 9.53 21.14 -7.46
C SER A 252 10.30 19.84 -7.73
N ILE A 253 10.01 18.78 -6.95
CA ILE A 253 10.60 17.45 -7.16
C ILE A 253 10.18 16.89 -8.53
N LEU A 254 8.88 16.93 -8.86
CA LEU A 254 8.39 16.48 -10.15
C LEU A 254 9.05 17.24 -11.31
N TYR A 255 9.20 18.56 -11.18
CA TYR A 255 9.87 19.39 -12.18
C TYR A 255 11.33 19.00 -12.36
N GLU A 256 12.08 18.77 -11.29
CA GLU A 256 13.45 18.28 -11.35
C GLU A 256 13.55 16.91 -12.03
N GLN A 257 12.63 15.99 -11.70
CA GLN A 257 12.63 14.61 -12.21
C GLN A 257 11.98 14.46 -13.59
N ARG A 258 11.44 15.53 -14.20
CA ARG A 258 10.65 15.49 -15.45
C ARG A 258 11.32 14.79 -16.63
N LYS A 259 12.66 14.75 -16.65
CA LYS A 259 13.42 14.06 -17.71
C LYS A 259 13.68 12.58 -17.43
N LYS A 260 13.30 12.08 -16.25
CA LYS A 260 13.51 10.69 -15.81
C LYS A 260 12.15 10.00 -15.65
N PRO A 261 11.67 9.27 -16.68
CA PRO A 261 10.30 8.77 -16.69
C PRO A 261 10.01 7.80 -15.54
N LEU A 262 10.97 6.97 -15.10
CA LEU A 262 10.77 6.10 -13.95
C LEU A 262 10.52 6.91 -12.67
N ASN A 263 11.23 8.02 -12.47
CA ASN A 263 11.06 8.85 -11.29
C ASN A 263 9.68 9.49 -11.25
N ILE A 264 9.18 9.93 -12.40
CA ILE A 264 7.81 10.43 -12.52
C ILE A 264 6.81 9.33 -12.14
N LEU A 265 7.00 8.10 -12.63
CA LEU A 265 6.13 6.98 -12.26
C LEU A 265 6.16 6.70 -10.75
N ILE A 266 7.34 6.74 -10.11
CA ILE A 266 7.48 6.58 -8.66
C ILE A 266 6.73 7.68 -7.91
N CYS A 267 6.89 8.94 -8.32
CA CYS A 267 6.14 10.05 -7.71
C CYS A 267 4.62 9.90 -7.88
N ILE A 268 4.16 9.46 -9.05
CA ILE A 268 2.74 9.16 -9.30
C ILE A 268 2.24 8.06 -8.35
N MET A 269 3.02 6.98 -8.19
CA MET A 269 2.66 5.88 -7.27
C MET A 269 2.53 6.38 -5.83
N VAL A 270 3.50 7.14 -5.35
CA VAL A 270 3.48 7.68 -3.97
C VAL A 270 2.32 8.66 -3.80
N GLY A 271 2.09 9.55 -4.77
CA GLY A 271 0.94 10.46 -4.75
C GLY A 271 -0.40 9.71 -4.72
N TRP A 272 -0.53 8.63 -5.48
CA TRP A 272 -1.71 7.78 -5.44
C TRP A 272 -1.90 7.13 -4.07
N PHE A 273 -0.82 6.56 -3.51
CA PHE A 273 -0.92 5.93 -2.20
C PHE A 273 -1.30 6.90 -1.10
N GLY A 274 -0.91 8.18 -1.20
CA GLY A 274 -1.32 9.23 -0.28
C GLY A 274 -2.85 9.45 -0.20
N LEU A 275 -3.62 9.04 -1.23
CA LEU A 275 -5.09 9.06 -1.19
C LEU A 275 -5.69 7.96 -0.29
N PHE A 276 -4.91 6.92 0.02
CA PHE A 276 -5.40 5.73 0.71
C PHE A 276 -4.63 5.39 1.98
N TYR A 277 -3.51 6.06 2.24
CA TYR A 277 -2.63 5.85 3.41
C TYR A 277 -1.92 7.14 3.78
N ASN A 278 -1.44 7.20 5.02
CA ASN A 278 -0.47 8.19 5.46
C ASN A 278 0.92 7.76 4.93
N VAL A 279 1.14 7.95 3.65
CA VAL A 279 2.27 7.38 2.90
C VAL A 279 3.64 7.84 3.41
N PHE A 280 3.72 9.06 3.93
CA PHE A 280 4.97 9.62 4.48
C PHE A 280 5.26 9.15 5.91
N GLU A 281 4.25 8.61 6.62
CA GLU A 281 4.45 7.95 7.91
C GLU A 281 4.91 6.49 7.76
N VAL A 282 4.72 5.90 6.58
CA VAL A 282 5.19 4.55 6.29
C VAL A 282 6.70 4.56 6.07
N GLN A 283 7.45 4.33 7.13
CA GLN A 283 8.91 4.48 7.17
C GLN A 283 9.64 3.86 5.98
N ILE A 284 9.32 2.63 5.60
CA ILE A 284 9.98 1.95 4.47
C ILE A 284 9.65 2.62 3.13
N VAL A 285 8.40 3.03 2.91
CA VAL A 285 8.00 3.72 1.68
C VAL A 285 8.68 5.08 1.60
N ALA A 286 8.64 5.85 2.69
CA ALA A 286 9.32 7.14 2.79
C ALA A 286 10.83 7.01 2.57
N PHE A 287 11.48 6.03 3.22
CA PHE A 287 12.91 5.77 3.04
C PHE A 287 13.27 5.40 1.59
N LEU A 288 12.49 4.52 0.96
CA LEU A 288 12.71 4.15 -0.45
C LEU A 288 12.52 5.35 -1.38
N LEU A 289 11.50 6.18 -1.15
CA LEU A 289 11.25 7.36 -1.95
C LEU A 289 12.38 8.38 -1.81
N TRP A 290 12.63 8.84 -0.59
CA TRP A 290 13.60 9.90 -0.33
C TRP A 290 15.03 9.46 -0.57
N GLY A 291 15.38 8.22 -0.19
CA GLY A 291 16.69 7.63 -0.46
C GLY A 291 16.95 7.49 -1.96
N TYR A 292 15.96 7.02 -2.72
CA TYR A 292 16.08 6.91 -4.17
C TYR A 292 16.23 8.27 -4.86
N LEU A 293 15.38 9.24 -4.52
CA LEU A 293 15.46 10.59 -5.07
C LEU A 293 16.76 11.29 -4.68
N GLY A 294 17.27 11.08 -3.46
CA GLY A 294 18.53 11.63 -2.99
C GLY A 294 19.74 11.10 -3.76
N VAL A 295 19.84 9.77 -3.93
CA VAL A 295 20.92 9.14 -4.72
C VAL A 295 20.93 9.62 -6.17
N LEU A 296 19.76 9.81 -6.76
CA LEU A 296 19.65 10.30 -8.14
C LEU A 296 20.10 11.75 -8.33
N ASN A 297 19.98 12.58 -7.29
CA ASN A 297 20.45 13.96 -7.35
C ASN A 297 21.98 14.05 -7.24
N GLN A 298 22.62 13.19 -6.45
CA GLN A 298 24.09 13.13 -6.36
C GLN A 298 24.77 12.81 -7.70
N ASN A 299 24.20 11.91 -8.50
CA ASN A 299 24.76 11.55 -9.80
C ASN A 299 24.78 12.71 -10.81
N LYS A 300 24.06 13.80 -10.58
CA LYS A 300 24.13 15.00 -11.42
C LYS A 300 25.39 15.85 -11.15
N GLU A 301 25.99 15.74 -9.98
CA GLU A 301 27.20 16.52 -9.64
C GLU A 301 28.46 15.92 -10.24
N TYR A 302 28.47 14.60 -10.53
CA TYR A 302 29.61 13.93 -11.15
C TYR A 302 29.62 14.01 -12.70
N GLU A 303 28.50 14.42 -13.31
CA GLU A 303 28.39 14.60 -14.78
C GLU A 303 28.59 16.08 -15.21
N ARG A 304 28.91 17.00 -14.29
CA ARG A 304 29.31 18.39 -14.55
C ARG A 304 30.78 18.59 -14.31
#